data_e334c4e5c6edb3ff7ef55670fc3701ae
#
_entry.id   e334c4e5c6edb3ff7ef55670fc3701ae
#
_cell.length_a   1.000
_cell.length_b   1.000
_cell.length_c   1.000
_cell.angle_alpha   90.00
_cell.angle_beta   90.00
_cell.angle_gamma   90.00
#
_symmetry.space_group_name_H-M   'P 1'
#
loop_
_entity.id
_entity.type
_entity.pdbx_description
1 polymer ?
#
loop_
_entity_poly.entity_id
_entity_poly.type
_entity_poly.pdbx_seq_one_letter_code
_entity_poly.pdbx_strand_id
1 'polypeptide(L)'
;PIDCSSNDFKNISCECVEDSDCINNNCKRSLKGGSYCTPQPGDTFPHFIAVDQYGESVDIYDFSMQGKIIALEFAAAWCSPCQSLSSWLASGDDSVTKNPWWKKEYEIIREKVNQDEIIFITILYQNQVRDNASYDTVMDWHDKYPNTKIPILADEYADIHQWIKPTG
;
A
#
# COMPACT_ATOMS: atom_id res chain seq x y z
N PRO A 1 -3.27 -10.42 12.64
CA PRO A 1 -2.40 -11.47 12.14
C PRO A 1 -3.18 -12.42 11.22
N ILE A 2 -2.58 -12.74 10.07
CA ILE A 2 -3.19 -13.66 9.11
C ILE A 2 -3.20 -15.07 9.71
N ASP A 3 -4.38 -15.69 9.77
CA ASP A 3 -4.52 -17.07 10.24
C ASP A 3 -4.23 -18.05 9.10
N CYS A 4 -3.14 -18.78 9.23
CA CYS A 4 -2.71 -19.84 8.30
C CYS A 4 -3.00 -21.27 8.81
N SER A 5 -3.77 -21.40 9.86
CA SER A 5 -4.04 -22.71 10.50
C SER A 5 -5.18 -23.51 9.85
N SER A 6 -5.94 -22.90 8.91
CA SER A 6 -7.01 -23.60 8.19
C SER A 6 -6.46 -24.76 7.36
N ASN A 7 -7.07 -25.93 7.52
CA ASN A 7 -6.72 -27.15 6.77
C ASN A 7 -7.45 -27.24 5.42
N ASP A 8 -8.50 -26.43 5.20
CA ASP A 8 -9.31 -26.51 3.99
C ASP A 8 -8.80 -25.62 2.87
N PHE A 9 -8.68 -24.31 3.13
CA PHE A 9 -8.08 -23.35 2.18
C PHE A 9 -7.23 -22.33 2.92
N LYS A 10 -6.03 -22.08 2.42
CA LYS A 10 -5.11 -21.13 3.02
C LYS A 10 -5.42 -19.69 2.58
N ASN A 11 -5.39 -18.79 3.54
CA ASN A 11 -5.54 -17.36 3.30
C ASN A 11 -4.36 -16.79 2.48
N ILE A 12 -4.58 -15.63 1.88
CA ILE A 12 -3.51 -14.87 1.21
C ILE A 12 -2.36 -14.64 2.19
N SER A 13 -1.13 -14.74 1.69
CA SER A 13 0.15 -14.73 2.40
C SER A 13 0.54 -16.00 3.14
N CYS A 14 -0.30 -17.00 3.23
CA CYS A 14 0.08 -18.30 3.78
C CYS A 14 0.90 -19.12 2.79
N GLU A 15 1.82 -19.95 3.30
CA GLU A 15 2.59 -20.87 2.47
C GLU A 15 1.68 -21.90 1.80
N CYS A 16 1.97 -22.22 0.56
CA CYS A 16 1.22 -23.17 -0.27
C CYS A 16 2.17 -24.07 -1.08
N VAL A 17 1.64 -25.16 -1.59
CA VAL A 17 2.34 -26.07 -2.51
C VAL A 17 1.76 -25.95 -3.92
N GLU A 18 0.44 -25.85 -4.02
CA GLU A 18 -0.29 -25.74 -5.29
C GLU A 18 -1.46 -24.75 -5.18
N ASP A 19 -2.02 -24.36 -6.33
CA ASP A 19 -3.08 -23.36 -6.39
C ASP A 19 -4.32 -23.74 -5.56
N SER A 20 -4.66 -25.03 -5.51
CA SER A 20 -5.78 -25.56 -4.74
C SER A 20 -5.65 -25.41 -3.23
N ASP A 21 -4.44 -25.12 -2.72
CA ASP A 21 -4.23 -24.82 -1.31
C ASP A 21 -4.79 -23.45 -0.90
N CYS A 22 -4.94 -22.55 -1.85
CA CYS A 22 -5.30 -21.15 -1.61
C CYS A 22 -6.79 -20.90 -1.79
N ILE A 23 -7.37 -20.07 -0.93
CA ILE A 23 -8.78 -19.67 -1.00
C ILE A 23 -9.13 -19.02 -2.36
N ASN A 24 -8.17 -18.38 -3.00
CA ASN A 24 -8.33 -17.74 -4.31
C ASN A 24 -7.68 -18.52 -5.46
N ASN A 25 -7.26 -19.78 -5.23
CA ASN A 25 -6.58 -20.63 -6.21
C ASN A 25 -5.34 -19.96 -6.86
N ASN A 26 -4.53 -19.23 -6.09
CA ASN A 26 -3.39 -18.50 -6.61
C ASN A 26 -2.13 -18.66 -5.75
N CYS A 27 -1.42 -19.77 -5.92
CA CYS A 27 -0.14 -20.08 -5.27
C CYS A 27 1.02 -19.62 -6.16
N LYS A 28 1.83 -18.68 -5.72
CA LYS A 28 2.96 -18.16 -6.50
C LYS A 28 4.28 -18.28 -5.77
N ARG A 29 5.32 -18.59 -6.52
CA ARG A 29 6.68 -18.65 -6.00
C ARG A 29 7.20 -17.23 -5.74
N SER A 30 7.62 -16.98 -4.51
CA SER A 30 8.27 -15.73 -4.13
C SER A 30 9.69 -15.65 -4.66
N LEU A 31 10.14 -14.46 -5.03
CA LEU A 31 11.54 -14.20 -5.41
C LEU A 31 12.52 -14.47 -4.26
N LYS A 32 12.05 -14.42 -3.02
CA LYS A 32 12.84 -14.71 -1.79
C LYS A 32 12.83 -16.17 -1.37
N GLY A 33 12.17 -17.03 -2.16
CA GLY A 33 12.00 -18.47 -1.88
C GLY A 33 10.65 -18.79 -1.23
N GLY A 34 10.24 -20.07 -1.31
CA GLY A 34 8.91 -20.51 -0.90
C GLY A 34 7.82 -20.18 -1.93
N SER A 35 6.63 -20.74 -1.71
CA SER A 35 5.43 -20.42 -2.46
C SER A 35 4.33 -19.98 -1.49
N TYR A 36 3.56 -19.00 -1.88
CA TYR A 36 2.56 -18.35 -1.02
C TYR A 36 1.28 -18.08 -1.79
N CYS A 37 0.17 -18.12 -1.09
CA CYS A 37 -1.10 -17.62 -1.60
C CYS A 37 -0.99 -16.11 -1.80
N THR A 38 -1.11 -15.64 -3.04
CA THR A 38 -0.92 -14.24 -3.39
C THR A 38 -2.23 -13.60 -3.84
N PRO A 39 -2.43 -12.29 -3.59
CA PRO A 39 -3.61 -11.59 -4.08
C PRO A 39 -3.62 -11.55 -5.63
N GLN A 40 -4.81 -11.52 -6.18
CA GLN A 40 -5.05 -11.40 -7.64
C GLN A 40 -6.21 -10.46 -7.93
N PRO A 41 -6.36 -10.00 -9.19
CA PRO A 41 -7.51 -9.17 -9.57
C PRO A 41 -8.84 -9.85 -9.24
N GLY A 42 -9.70 -9.12 -8.53
CA GLY A 42 -11.01 -9.61 -8.07
C GLY A 42 -11.03 -10.05 -6.60
N ASP A 43 -9.87 -10.22 -5.96
CA ASP A 43 -9.83 -10.46 -4.52
C ASP A 43 -10.25 -9.22 -3.73
N THR A 44 -10.94 -9.46 -2.61
CA THR A 44 -11.31 -8.38 -1.69
C THR A 44 -10.07 -7.90 -0.93
N PHE A 45 -9.81 -6.59 -0.97
CA PHE A 45 -8.78 -5.98 -0.15
C PHE A 45 -9.11 -6.16 1.33
N PRO A 46 -8.12 -6.46 2.22
CA PRO A 46 -8.38 -6.66 3.64
C PRO A 46 -9.02 -5.42 4.28
N HIS A 47 -9.90 -5.65 5.24
CA HIS A 47 -10.38 -4.59 6.10
C HIS A 47 -9.21 -4.08 6.96
N PHE A 48 -8.93 -2.80 6.85
CA PHE A 48 -7.78 -2.16 7.46
C PHE A 48 -8.18 -0.83 8.10
N ILE A 49 -7.93 -0.71 9.39
CA ILE A 49 -8.15 0.52 10.16
C ILE A 49 -6.80 0.99 10.66
N ALA A 50 -6.48 2.25 10.40
CA ALA A 50 -5.20 2.84 10.76
C ALA A 50 -5.36 4.29 11.23
N VAL A 51 -4.33 4.82 11.87
CA VAL A 51 -4.26 6.24 12.23
C VAL A 51 -3.68 7.02 11.06
N ASP A 52 -4.31 8.13 10.71
CA ASP A 52 -3.85 9.03 9.66
C ASP A 52 -2.90 10.13 10.19
N GLN A 53 -2.48 11.04 9.31
CA GLN A 53 -1.59 12.17 9.62
C GLN A 53 -2.19 13.20 10.59
N TYR A 54 -3.48 13.16 10.84
CA TYR A 54 -4.17 14.05 11.78
C TYR A 54 -4.47 13.39 13.14
N GLY A 55 -4.07 12.13 13.30
CA GLY A 55 -4.34 11.33 14.50
C GLY A 55 -5.76 10.75 14.55
N GLU A 56 -6.46 10.76 13.41
CA GLU A 56 -7.79 10.19 13.28
C GLU A 56 -7.74 8.72 12.89
N SER A 57 -8.65 7.92 13.44
CA SER A 57 -8.81 6.52 13.03
C SER A 57 -9.59 6.46 11.72
N VAL A 58 -8.97 5.91 10.69
CA VAL A 58 -9.52 5.85 9.33
C VAL A 58 -9.69 4.38 8.92
N ASP A 59 -10.88 4.02 8.47
CA ASP A 59 -11.16 2.74 7.86
C ASP A 59 -10.96 2.85 6.33
N ILE A 60 -10.13 1.98 5.75
CA ILE A 60 -9.88 1.98 4.30
C ILE A 60 -11.18 1.82 3.49
N TYR A 61 -12.20 1.18 4.06
CA TYR A 61 -13.48 0.98 3.40
C TYR A 61 -14.35 2.24 3.35
N ASP A 62 -14.05 3.28 4.15
CA ASP A 62 -14.73 4.57 4.07
C ASP A 62 -14.49 5.27 2.72
N PHE A 63 -13.42 4.90 2.03
CA PHE A 63 -13.13 5.39 0.68
C PHE A 63 -13.86 4.61 -0.42
N SER A 64 -14.45 3.46 -0.08
CA SER A 64 -15.21 2.64 -1.02
C SER A 64 -16.55 3.30 -1.38
N MET A 65 -17.22 2.79 -2.43
CA MET A 65 -18.55 3.22 -2.85
C MET A 65 -18.70 4.72 -3.23
N GLN A 66 -17.60 5.44 -3.41
CA GLN A 66 -17.62 6.84 -3.86
C GLN A 66 -17.61 6.97 -5.40
N GLY A 67 -17.65 5.85 -6.12
CA GLY A 67 -17.61 5.84 -7.60
C GLY A 67 -16.25 6.27 -8.18
N LYS A 68 -15.21 6.31 -7.37
CA LYS A 68 -13.84 6.70 -7.75
C LYS A 68 -12.90 5.51 -7.72
N ILE A 69 -11.82 5.59 -8.49
CA ILE A 69 -10.70 4.66 -8.39
C ILE A 69 -9.92 4.98 -7.11
N ILE A 70 -9.61 3.96 -6.33
CA ILE A 70 -8.70 4.06 -5.19
C ILE A 70 -7.35 3.53 -5.63
N ALA A 71 -6.32 4.39 -5.55
CA ALA A 71 -4.93 4.03 -5.78
C ALA A 71 -4.21 3.94 -4.44
N LEU A 72 -3.64 2.77 -4.14
CA LEU A 72 -2.90 2.53 -2.90
C LEU A 72 -1.40 2.48 -3.19
N GLU A 73 -0.64 3.33 -2.54
CA GLU A 73 0.81 3.27 -2.49
C GLU A 73 1.25 2.58 -1.20
N PHE A 74 2.06 1.53 -1.32
CA PHE A 74 2.74 0.92 -0.18
C PHE A 74 4.15 1.47 -0.10
N ALA A 75 4.40 2.30 0.89
CA ALA A 75 5.65 3.05 1.01
C ALA A 75 6.38 2.74 2.32
N ALA A 76 7.69 2.96 2.31
CA ALA A 76 8.52 2.97 3.51
C ALA A 76 9.26 4.29 3.61
N ALA A 77 9.47 4.79 4.81
CA ALA A 77 10.12 6.08 5.01
C ALA A 77 11.55 6.15 4.46
N TRP A 78 12.25 5.01 4.39
CA TRP A 78 13.59 4.89 3.80
C TRP A 78 13.60 4.72 2.27
N CYS A 79 12.44 4.53 1.63
CA CYS A 79 12.31 4.21 0.21
C CYS A 79 12.47 5.48 -0.65
N SER A 80 13.59 5.66 -1.29
CA SER A 80 13.86 6.84 -2.13
C SER A 80 12.86 7.03 -3.30
N PRO A 81 12.47 5.98 -4.07
CA PRO A 81 11.44 6.13 -5.09
C PRO A 81 10.08 6.58 -4.53
N CYS A 82 9.69 6.08 -3.33
CA CYS A 82 8.46 6.48 -2.66
C CYS A 82 8.52 7.96 -2.25
N GLN A 83 9.64 8.40 -1.71
CA GLN A 83 9.87 9.81 -1.38
C GLN A 83 9.74 10.72 -2.61
N SER A 84 10.32 10.31 -3.75
CA SER A 84 10.21 11.06 -5.01
C SER A 84 8.76 11.13 -5.52
N LEU A 85 8.00 10.03 -5.39
CA LEU A 85 6.59 10.00 -5.77
C LEU A 85 5.76 10.94 -4.89
N SER A 86 5.95 10.89 -3.58
CA SER A 86 5.24 11.77 -2.65
C SER A 86 5.61 13.24 -2.82
N SER A 87 6.88 13.55 -3.09
CA SER A 87 7.32 14.91 -3.41
C SER A 87 6.61 15.43 -4.67
N TRP A 88 6.54 14.60 -5.72
CA TRP A 88 5.83 14.96 -6.94
C TRP A 88 4.33 15.15 -6.71
N LEU A 89 3.67 14.28 -5.97
CA LEU A 89 2.25 14.41 -5.65
C LEU A 89 1.97 15.68 -4.85
N ALA A 90 2.82 16.01 -3.89
CA ALA A 90 2.66 17.20 -3.03
C ALA A 90 2.96 18.50 -3.79
N SER A 91 4.11 18.62 -4.41
CA SER A 91 4.63 19.89 -4.94
C SER A 91 4.77 19.95 -6.48
N GLY A 92 4.75 18.78 -7.15
CA GLY A 92 5.09 18.67 -8.57
C GLY A 92 6.59 18.60 -8.84
N ASP A 93 7.41 18.29 -7.81
CA ASP A 93 8.84 18.03 -7.99
C ASP A 93 9.09 16.95 -9.02
N ASP A 94 9.98 17.19 -9.98
CA ASP A 94 10.20 16.31 -11.13
C ASP A 94 11.17 15.15 -10.87
N SER A 95 11.65 14.97 -9.64
CA SER A 95 12.63 13.93 -9.29
C SER A 95 12.14 12.51 -9.63
N VAL A 96 10.84 12.28 -9.51
CA VAL A 96 10.21 10.99 -9.85
C VAL A 96 10.35 10.67 -11.34
N THR A 97 10.34 11.68 -12.22
CA THR A 97 10.40 11.48 -13.68
C THR A 97 11.75 10.92 -14.15
N LYS A 98 12.78 10.99 -13.31
CA LYS A 98 14.12 10.47 -13.57
C LYS A 98 14.23 8.96 -13.30
N ASN A 99 13.20 8.35 -12.72
CA ASN A 99 13.20 6.92 -12.45
C ASN A 99 12.93 6.10 -13.74
N PRO A 100 13.62 4.97 -13.95
CA PRO A 100 13.47 4.15 -15.17
C PRO A 100 12.06 3.59 -15.37
N TRP A 101 11.27 3.46 -14.30
CA TRP A 101 9.89 2.97 -14.34
C TRP A 101 8.88 4.07 -14.65
N TRP A 102 9.28 5.36 -14.62
CA TRP A 102 8.37 6.47 -14.89
C TRP A 102 7.93 6.48 -16.35
N LYS A 103 6.65 6.75 -16.54
CA LYS A 103 6.06 6.95 -17.87
C LYS A 103 5.33 8.28 -17.90
N LYS A 104 5.38 8.96 -19.04
CA LYS A 104 4.74 10.28 -19.22
C LYS A 104 3.22 10.22 -18.96
N GLU A 105 2.60 9.09 -19.25
CA GLU A 105 1.18 8.85 -19.03
C GLU A 105 0.77 8.93 -17.56
N TYR A 106 1.73 8.80 -16.63
CA TYR A 106 1.46 8.90 -15.19
C TYR A 106 1.25 10.36 -14.72
N GLU A 107 1.66 11.35 -15.51
CA GLU A 107 1.53 12.76 -15.16
C GLU A 107 0.08 13.18 -14.88
N ILE A 108 -0.89 12.56 -15.56
CA ILE A 108 -2.31 12.80 -15.34
C ILE A 108 -2.80 12.38 -13.95
N ILE A 109 -2.11 11.46 -13.27
CA ILE A 109 -2.54 10.95 -11.96
C ILE A 109 -2.57 12.09 -10.94
N ARG A 110 -1.53 12.93 -10.91
CA ARG A 110 -1.47 14.06 -9.98
C ARG A 110 -2.62 15.05 -10.21
N GLU A 111 -2.93 15.33 -11.48
CA GLU A 111 -4.06 16.20 -11.84
C GLU A 111 -5.37 15.59 -11.33
N LYS A 112 -5.62 14.30 -11.58
CA LYS A 112 -6.84 13.62 -11.16
C LYS A 112 -6.99 13.52 -9.63
N VAL A 113 -5.89 13.36 -8.90
CA VAL A 113 -5.88 13.42 -7.43
C VAL A 113 -6.27 14.84 -6.96
N ASN A 114 -5.69 15.88 -7.55
CA ASN A 114 -6.01 17.28 -7.23
C ASN A 114 -7.45 17.67 -7.56
N GLN A 115 -8.07 17.03 -8.54
CA GLN A 115 -9.46 17.22 -8.96
C GLN A 115 -10.45 16.30 -8.22
N ASP A 116 -9.99 15.51 -7.26
CA ASP A 116 -10.78 14.50 -6.54
C ASP A 116 -11.42 13.42 -7.45
N GLU A 117 -10.83 13.15 -8.61
CA GLU A 117 -11.29 12.08 -9.51
C GLU A 117 -10.72 10.71 -9.12
N ILE A 118 -9.56 10.70 -8.48
CA ILE A 118 -8.90 9.51 -7.92
C ILE A 118 -8.65 9.76 -6.44
N ILE A 119 -8.95 8.77 -5.61
CA ILE A 119 -8.55 8.73 -4.21
C ILE A 119 -7.17 8.07 -4.17
N PHE A 120 -6.14 8.81 -3.80
CA PHE A 120 -4.79 8.28 -3.62
C PHE A 120 -4.50 8.18 -2.12
N ILE A 121 -4.05 7.01 -1.66
CA ILE A 121 -3.76 6.74 -0.24
C ILE A 121 -2.35 6.18 -0.14
N THR A 122 -1.52 6.77 0.72
CA THR A 122 -0.19 6.24 1.04
C THR A 122 -0.28 5.42 2.33
N ILE A 123 0.13 4.16 2.29
CA ILE A 123 0.22 3.28 3.45
C ILE A 123 1.71 3.07 3.76
N LEU A 124 2.17 3.63 4.88
CA LEU A 124 3.53 3.47 5.37
C LEU A 124 3.62 2.19 6.21
N TYR A 125 4.48 1.25 5.80
CA TYR A 125 4.69 0.00 6.52
C TYR A 125 6.00 -0.04 7.33
N GLN A 126 6.95 0.85 7.03
CA GLN A 126 8.20 0.97 7.78
C GLN A 126 8.66 2.41 7.93
N ASN A 127 9.26 2.70 9.09
CA ASN A 127 9.94 3.96 9.37
C ASN A 127 11.35 4.02 8.73
N GLN A 128 12.12 5.08 9.00
CA GLN A 128 13.44 5.31 8.42
C GLN A 128 14.48 4.24 8.81
N VAL A 129 14.32 3.60 9.96
CA VAL A 129 15.23 2.56 10.48
C VAL A 129 14.72 1.14 10.24
N ARG A 130 13.65 1.00 9.46
CA ARG A 130 13.03 -0.25 9.04
C ARG A 130 12.21 -0.99 10.13
N ASP A 131 11.87 -0.31 11.21
CA ASP A 131 10.84 -0.79 12.12
C ASP A 131 9.46 -0.53 11.51
N ASN A 132 8.41 -1.15 12.07
CA ASN A 132 7.05 -0.87 11.64
C ASN A 132 6.74 0.63 11.75
N ALA A 133 5.95 1.12 10.80
CA ALA A 133 5.50 2.49 10.83
C ALA A 133 4.62 2.76 12.05
N SER A 134 4.65 3.99 12.53
CA SER A 134 3.83 4.50 13.63
C SER A 134 3.17 5.81 13.23
N TYR A 135 2.35 6.35 14.11
CA TYR A 135 1.80 7.69 13.94
C TYR A 135 2.89 8.75 13.72
N ASP A 136 3.99 8.70 14.47
CA ASP A 136 5.13 9.64 14.28
C ASP A 136 5.71 9.52 12.85
N THR A 137 5.79 8.30 12.30
CA THR A 137 6.25 8.09 10.92
C THR A 137 5.33 8.77 9.90
N VAL A 138 4.04 8.70 10.13
CA VAL A 138 3.02 9.33 9.26
C VAL A 138 3.08 10.84 9.35
N MET A 139 3.24 11.40 10.55
CA MET A 139 3.41 12.83 10.76
C MET A 139 4.68 13.36 10.08
N ASP A 140 5.82 12.72 10.30
CA ASP A 140 7.10 13.09 9.67
C ASP A 140 7.00 13.07 8.13
N TRP A 141 6.28 12.08 7.59
CA TRP A 141 6.04 11.99 6.16
C TRP A 141 5.16 13.12 5.64
N HIS A 142 4.08 13.43 6.36
CA HIS A 142 3.18 14.53 6.01
C HIS A 142 3.88 15.88 6.08
N ASP A 143 4.68 16.13 7.12
CA ASP A 143 5.44 17.37 7.26
C ASP A 143 6.44 17.56 6.12
N LYS A 144 7.04 16.46 5.66
CA LYS A 144 7.98 16.49 4.54
C LYS A 144 7.31 16.60 3.17
N TYR A 145 6.14 16.00 2.99
CA TYR A 145 5.39 15.96 1.73
C TYR A 145 3.93 16.38 1.97
N PRO A 146 3.68 17.65 2.32
CA PRO A 146 2.34 18.09 2.71
C PRO A 146 1.37 18.01 1.53
N ASN A 147 0.31 17.22 1.70
CA ASN A 147 -0.82 17.15 0.77
C ASN A 147 -2.08 16.76 1.54
N THR A 148 -3.04 17.68 1.62
CA THR A 148 -4.29 17.47 2.37
C THR A 148 -5.30 16.56 1.65
N LYS A 149 -5.03 16.21 0.39
CA LYS A 149 -5.90 15.35 -0.42
C LYS A 149 -5.48 13.87 -0.40
N ILE A 150 -4.31 13.58 0.17
CA ILE A 150 -3.76 12.23 0.24
C ILE A 150 -3.73 11.78 1.69
N PRO A 151 -4.63 10.88 2.11
CA PRO A 151 -4.51 10.22 3.40
C PRO A 151 -3.20 9.42 3.47
N ILE A 152 -2.52 9.54 4.60
CA ILE A 152 -1.30 8.78 4.90
C ILE A 152 -1.59 7.94 6.12
N LEU A 153 -1.50 6.62 5.99
CA LEU A 153 -1.89 5.65 7.01
C LEU A 153 -0.68 4.86 7.51
N ALA A 154 -0.65 4.54 8.81
CA ALA A 154 0.39 3.69 9.39
C ALA A 154 -0.05 2.22 9.39
N ASP A 155 0.71 1.33 8.75
CA ASP A 155 0.56 -0.12 8.89
C ASP A 155 1.36 -0.61 10.12
N GLU A 156 0.93 -0.21 11.32
CA GLU A 156 1.65 -0.41 12.59
C GLU A 156 1.92 -1.88 12.91
N TYR A 157 1.02 -2.77 12.49
CA TYR A 157 1.13 -4.20 12.73
C TYR A 157 1.64 -4.99 11.53
N ALA A 158 1.99 -4.27 10.44
CA ALA A 158 2.42 -4.85 9.17
C ALA A 158 1.38 -5.80 8.54
N ASP A 159 0.09 -5.60 8.81
CA ASP A 159 -0.98 -6.47 8.35
C ASP A 159 -1.12 -6.42 6.82
N ILE A 160 -1.14 -5.22 6.26
CA ILE A 160 -1.22 -5.03 4.81
C ILE A 160 0.09 -5.39 4.12
N HIS A 161 1.22 -5.02 4.73
CA HIS A 161 2.53 -5.41 4.21
C HIS A 161 2.68 -6.94 4.14
N GLN A 162 2.20 -7.67 5.14
CA GLN A 162 2.21 -9.14 5.11
C GLN A 162 1.29 -9.69 4.02
N TRP A 163 0.13 -9.07 3.79
CA TRP A 163 -0.83 -9.49 2.77
C TRP A 163 -0.27 -9.38 1.36
N ILE A 164 0.50 -8.31 1.04
CA ILE A 164 1.10 -8.10 -0.29
C ILE A 164 2.53 -8.63 -0.42
N LYS A 165 3.24 -8.88 0.69
CA LYS A 165 4.67 -9.24 0.72
C LYS A 165 5.07 -10.38 -0.22
N PRO A 166 4.27 -11.44 -0.44
CA PRO A 166 4.64 -12.50 -1.36
C PRO A 166 4.71 -12.07 -2.82
N THR A 167 4.13 -10.93 -3.20
CA THR A 167 4.06 -10.45 -4.59
C THR A 167 5.26 -9.62 -5.02
N GLY A 168 6.09 -9.14 -4.05
CA GLY A 168 7.18 -8.21 -4.37
C GLY A 168 8.47 -8.40 -3.62
#